data_0393762d3aaffbbba15a15a11f2e3a3e
#
_entry.id   0393762d3aaffbbba15a15a11f2e3a3e
#
_cell.length_a   1.000
_cell.length_b   1.000
_cell.length_c   1.000
_cell.angle_alpha   90.00
_cell.angle_beta   90.00
_cell.angle_gamma   90.00
#
_symmetry.space_group_name_H-M   'P 1'
#
loop_
_entity.id
_entity.type
_entity.pdbx_description
1 polymer ?
#
loop_
_entity_poly.entity_id
_entity_poly.type
_entity_poly.pdbx_seq_one_letter_code
_entity_poly.pdbx_strand_id
1 'polypeptide(L)'
;RGQDISKFSDKLNLDTDLIVSDLCLLIEKLKLKNIILVGLSIGGLYASLALEKGIKSQGLVLINTLRKNNTRLKWINETMVNVARYGGTSLLMDMNMPVIASPSFLDKMKPNALNPSNYKGLEENTGIFKLMKGSLTANWDIDWSKIEVPVLIMTGHHDKVFRIANDIDQIAYSMKNVQRLEFSDCGHLIPLEKPKEFAIHLNE
;
A
#
# COMPACT_ATOMS: atom_id res chain seq x y z
N ARG A 1 10.43 -9.82 -3.79
CA ARG A 1 10.72 -11.15 -3.20
C ARG A 1 9.47 -11.75 -2.58
N GLY A 2 9.44 -13.09 -2.47
CA GLY A 2 8.40 -13.78 -1.71
C GLY A 2 7.00 -13.75 -2.31
N GLN A 3 6.84 -13.30 -3.54
CA GLN A 3 5.57 -13.30 -4.26
C GLN A 3 5.74 -14.02 -5.60
N ASP A 4 4.75 -14.80 -5.99
CA ASP A 4 4.69 -15.56 -7.22
C ASP A 4 5.99 -16.35 -7.45
N ILE A 5 6.63 -16.22 -8.59
CA ILE A 5 7.88 -16.91 -8.95
C ILE A 5 9.13 -16.31 -8.26
N SER A 6 9.00 -15.18 -7.60
CA SER A 6 10.14 -14.47 -6.98
C SER A 6 10.63 -15.22 -5.74
N LYS A 7 11.76 -15.93 -5.89
CA LYS A 7 12.39 -16.70 -4.82
C LYS A 7 12.94 -15.82 -3.70
N PHE A 8 13.01 -16.37 -2.50
CA PHE A 8 13.64 -15.76 -1.33
C PHE A 8 14.27 -16.85 -0.44
N SER A 9 15.17 -16.45 0.44
CA SER A 9 15.74 -17.36 1.45
C SER A 9 14.88 -17.34 2.71
N ASP A 10 14.62 -18.50 3.30
CA ASP A 10 13.88 -18.66 4.56
C ASP A 10 14.52 -17.91 5.73
N LYS A 11 15.82 -17.60 5.63
CA LYS A 11 16.57 -16.85 6.64
C LYS A 11 16.34 -15.35 6.59
N LEU A 12 15.69 -14.84 5.53
CA LEU A 12 15.43 -13.40 5.38
C LEU A 12 14.14 -12.99 6.08
N ASN A 13 14.20 -11.87 6.78
CA ASN A 13 13.02 -11.12 7.17
C ASN A 13 12.64 -10.23 5.99
N LEU A 14 11.41 -10.36 5.50
CA LEU A 14 10.91 -9.54 4.40
C LEU A 14 10.32 -8.23 4.97
N ASP A 15 11.13 -7.48 5.69
CA ASP A 15 10.77 -6.22 6.33
C ASP A 15 10.83 -5.02 5.35
N THR A 16 10.44 -3.86 5.86
CA THR A 16 10.41 -2.62 5.09
C THR A 16 11.78 -2.26 4.50
N ASP A 17 12.85 -2.41 5.29
CA ASP A 17 14.20 -2.03 4.84
C ASP A 17 14.70 -2.89 3.70
N LEU A 18 14.45 -4.19 3.77
CA LEU A 18 14.79 -5.12 2.69
C LEU A 18 14.01 -4.80 1.40
N ILE A 19 12.70 -4.57 1.51
CA ILE A 19 11.85 -4.26 0.33
C ILE A 19 12.29 -2.95 -0.32
N VAL A 20 12.56 -1.92 0.46
CA VAL A 20 13.06 -0.64 -0.06
C VAL A 20 14.45 -0.80 -0.69
N SER A 21 15.32 -1.59 -0.08
CA SER A 21 16.65 -1.86 -0.63
C SER A 21 16.58 -2.64 -1.96
N ASP A 22 15.65 -3.59 -2.08
CA ASP A 22 15.39 -4.29 -3.33
C ASP A 22 14.87 -3.35 -4.43
N LEU A 23 13.97 -2.41 -4.08
CA LEU A 23 13.49 -1.40 -5.00
C LEU A 23 14.65 -0.51 -5.51
N CYS A 24 15.48 -0.01 -4.60
CA CYS A 24 16.64 0.80 -4.96
C CYS A 24 17.60 0.02 -5.88
N LEU A 25 17.92 -1.23 -5.50
CA LEU A 25 18.80 -2.10 -6.29
C LEU A 25 18.23 -2.37 -7.70
N LEU A 26 16.91 -2.59 -7.81
CA LEU A 26 16.25 -2.80 -9.11
C LEU A 26 16.42 -1.58 -10.01
N ILE A 27 16.15 -0.39 -9.49
CA ILE A 27 16.28 0.88 -10.22
C ILE A 27 17.72 1.08 -10.71
N GLU A 28 18.70 0.85 -9.83
CA GLU A 28 20.12 0.99 -10.15
C GLU A 28 20.59 -0.04 -11.20
N LYS A 29 20.24 -1.33 -11.00
CA LYS A 29 20.66 -2.41 -11.91
C LYS A 29 20.06 -2.28 -13.31
N LEU A 30 18.83 -1.84 -13.40
CA LEU A 30 18.17 -1.57 -14.67
C LEU A 30 18.52 -0.19 -15.25
N LYS A 31 19.30 0.62 -14.52
CA LYS A 31 19.71 1.99 -14.93
C LYS A 31 18.51 2.84 -15.33
N LEU A 32 17.40 2.70 -14.60
CA LEU A 32 16.18 3.44 -14.89
C LEU A 32 16.40 4.94 -14.69
N LYS A 33 15.92 5.73 -15.64
CA LYS A 33 16.00 7.21 -15.63
C LYS A 33 14.62 7.79 -15.87
N ASN A 34 14.40 9.02 -15.42
CA ASN A 34 13.17 9.76 -15.60
C ASN A 34 11.94 8.98 -15.09
N ILE A 35 12.10 8.31 -13.95
CA ILE A 35 11.04 7.51 -13.34
C ILE A 35 10.08 8.37 -12.53
N ILE A 36 8.86 7.91 -12.42
CA ILE A 36 7.88 8.33 -11.41
C ILE A 36 7.65 7.14 -10.49
N LEU A 37 7.74 7.38 -9.18
CA LEU A 37 7.43 6.35 -8.20
C LEU A 37 5.94 6.37 -7.89
N VAL A 38 5.27 5.22 -8.03
CA VAL A 38 3.83 5.08 -7.79
C VAL A 38 3.63 4.02 -6.71
N GLY A 39 2.96 4.37 -5.62
CA GLY A 39 2.73 3.45 -4.52
C GLY A 39 1.31 3.46 -3.99
N LEU A 40 0.68 2.27 -3.96
CA LEU A 40 -0.59 2.04 -3.30
C LEU A 40 -0.35 1.59 -1.86
N SER A 41 -1.02 2.24 -0.91
CA SER A 41 -0.98 1.86 0.51
C SER A 41 0.46 1.79 1.04
N ILE A 42 0.93 0.65 1.56
CA ILE A 42 2.31 0.46 2.02
C ILE A 42 3.33 0.64 0.88
N GLY A 43 2.94 0.42 -0.37
CA GLY A 43 3.80 0.69 -1.53
C GLY A 43 4.20 2.16 -1.65
N GLY A 44 3.34 3.08 -1.23
CA GLY A 44 3.68 4.51 -1.17
C GLY A 44 4.70 4.81 -0.08
N LEU A 45 4.66 4.11 1.06
CA LEU A 45 5.72 4.19 2.07
C LEU A 45 7.06 3.74 1.50
N TYR A 46 7.10 2.60 0.80
CA TYR A 46 8.34 2.10 0.19
C TYR A 46 8.90 3.06 -0.87
N ALA A 47 8.02 3.65 -1.67
CA ALA A 47 8.39 4.66 -2.67
C ALA A 47 9.00 5.91 -2.01
N SER A 48 8.39 6.40 -0.92
CA SER A 48 8.89 7.56 -0.16
C SER A 48 10.23 7.28 0.49
N LEU A 49 10.40 6.11 1.10
CA LEU A 49 11.67 5.68 1.70
C LEU A 49 12.79 5.48 0.65
N ALA A 50 12.44 5.09 -0.58
CA ALA A 50 13.42 5.02 -1.66
C ALA A 50 13.94 6.41 -2.05
N LEU A 51 13.08 7.46 -2.03
CA LEU A 51 13.52 8.85 -2.20
C LEU A 51 14.47 9.28 -1.08
N GLU A 52 14.15 8.96 0.17
CA GLU A 52 15.05 9.24 1.32
C GLU A 52 16.41 8.55 1.16
N LYS A 53 16.46 7.35 0.55
CA LYS A 53 17.71 6.64 0.22
C LYS A 53 18.44 7.21 -1.01
N GLY A 54 17.96 8.30 -1.59
CA GLY A 54 18.64 9.02 -2.68
C GLY A 54 18.23 8.58 -4.10
N ILE A 55 17.21 7.75 -4.26
CA ILE A 55 16.65 7.47 -5.60
C ILE A 55 16.14 8.77 -6.20
N LYS A 56 16.59 9.07 -7.42
CA LYS A 56 16.11 10.23 -8.18
C LYS A 56 14.83 9.87 -8.92
N SER A 57 13.77 10.63 -8.67
CA SER A 57 12.48 10.50 -9.34
C SER A 57 12.00 11.87 -9.85
N GLN A 58 11.19 11.87 -10.89
CA GLN A 58 10.55 13.09 -11.40
C GLN A 58 9.25 13.42 -10.66
N GLY A 59 8.68 12.44 -9.95
CA GLY A 59 7.46 12.62 -9.17
C GLY A 59 7.17 11.40 -8.28
N LEU A 60 6.24 11.59 -7.37
CA LEU A 60 5.75 10.58 -6.45
C LEU A 60 4.22 10.54 -6.47
N VAL A 61 3.63 9.38 -6.71
CA VAL A 61 2.18 9.17 -6.65
C VAL A 61 1.85 8.29 -5.44
N LEU A 62 1.07 8.83 -4.51
CA LEU A 62 0.66 8.19 -3.26
C LEU A 62 -0.83 7.87 -3.29
N ILE A 63 -1.17 6.58 -3.36
CA ILE A 63 -2.55 6.12 -3.46
C ILE A 63 -2.97 5.52 -2.13
N ASN A 64 -3.88 6.16 -1.41
CA ASN A 64 -4.34 5.75 -0.07
C ASN A 64 -3.19 5.40 0.89
N THR A 65 -2.10 6.15 0.81
CA THR A 65 -0.86 5.90 1.57
C THR A 65 -0.82 6.66 2.88
N LEU A 66 -1.23 7.94 2.89
CA LEU A 66 -0.94 8.87 3.99
C LEU A 66 -1.64 8.46 5.28
N ARG A 67 -0.84 8.18 6.29
CA ARG A 67 -1.29 7.81 7.64
C ARG A 67 -0.19 8.04 8.67
N LYS A 68 -0.57 8.09 9.95
CA LYS A 68 0.34 8.21 11.08
C LYS A 68 0.35 6.94 11.90
N ASN A 69 1.45 6.69 12.58
CA ASN A 69 1.52 5.61 13.58
C ASN A 69 0.53 5.88 14.72
N ASN A 70 -0.30 4.89 15.03
CA ASN A 70 -1.20 4.92 16.17
C ASN A 70 -1.58 3.50 16.61
N THR A 71 -2.15 3.37 17.82
CA THR A 71 -2.55 2.07 18.39
C THR A 71 -3.59 1.35 17.53
N ARG A 72 -4.54 2.08 16.93
CA ARG A 72 -5.57 1.51 16.06
C ARG A 72 -4.94 0.86 14.83
N LEU A 73 -4.01 1.53 14.18
CA LEU A 73 -3.32 1.00 12.99
C LEU A 73 -2.50 -0.26 13.33
N LYS A 74 -1.76 -0.22 14.45
CA LYS A 74 -1.01 -1.40 14.93
C LYS A 74 -1.92 -2.58 15.17
N TRP A 75 -3.03 -2.36 15.88
CA TRP A 75 -4.00 -3.41 16.17
C TRP A 75 -4.58 -4.02 14.90
N ILE A 76 -5.01 -3.19 13.95
CA ILE A 76 -5.54 -3.64 12.66
C ILE A 76 -4.50 -4.49 11.92
N ASN A 77 -3.26 -4.02 11.80
CA ASN A 77 -2.21 -4.72 11.07
C ASN A 77 -1.88 -6.08 11.70
N GLU A 78 -1.76 -6.16 13.02
CA GLU A 78 -1.55 -7.42 13.73
C GLU A 78 -2.73 -8.38 13.56
N THR A 79 -3.96 -7.87 13.62
CA THR A 79 -5.17 -8.66 13.36
C THR A 79 -5.17 -9.20 11.95
N MET A 80 -4.81 -8.40 10.94
CA MET A 80 -4.75 -8.85 9.54
C MET A 80 -3.75 -9.99 9.34
N VAL A 81 -2.59 -9.94 10.00
CA VAL A 81 -1.60 -11.05 9.98
C VAL A 81 -2.19 -12.32 10.60
N ASN A 82 -2.89 -12.19 11.72
CA ASN A 82 -3.53 -13.33 12.38
C ASN A 82 -4.68 -13.91 11.53
N VAL A 83 -5.50 -13.07 10.92
CA VAL A 83 -6.55 -13.53 9.99
C VAL A 83 -5.94 -14.31 8.82
N ALA A 84 -4.86 -13.80 8.23
CA ALA A 84 -4.17 -14.50 7.16
C ALA A 84 -3.54 -15.83 7.62
N ARG A 85 -3.04 -15.89 8.84
CA ARG A 85 -2.51 -17.13 9.45
C ARG A 85 -3.57 -18.23 9.51
N TYR A 86 -4.79 -17.92 9.90
CA TYR A 86 -5.84 -18.92 10.14
C TYR A 86 -6.76 -19.14 8.94
N GLY A 87 -7.01 -18.14 8.12
CA GLY A 87 -7.96 -18.20 7.00
C GLY A 87 -7.39 -17.81 5.64
N GLY A 88 -6.09 -17.49 5.59
CA GLY A 88 -5.41 -17.13 4.35
C GLY A 88 -5.81 -15.77 3.80
N THR A 89 -5.35 -15.51 2.58
CA THR A 89 -5.67 -14.27 1.87
C THR A 89 -7.16 -14.14 1.53
N SER A 90 -7.85 -15.25 1.32
CA SER A 90 -9.30 -15.23 1.01
C SER A 90 -10.12 -14.72 2.18
N LEU A 91 -9.90 -15.22 3.40
CA LEU A 91 -10.60 -14.70 4.58
C LEU A 91 -10.21 -13.25 4.86
N LEU A 92 -8.92 -12.92 4.69
CA LEU A 92 -8.43 -11.55 4.86
C LEU A 92 -9.14 -10.58 3.91
N MET A 93 -9.31 -10.96 2.64
CA MET A 93 -10.04 -10.15 1.66
C MET A 93 -11.51 -10.01 2.03
N ASP A 94 -12.19 -11.10 2.36
CA ASP A 94 -13.61 -11.09 2.72
C ASP A 94 -13.89 -10.24 3.97
N MET A 95 -12.97 -10.19 4.93
CA MET A 95 -13.10 -9.32 6.11
C MET A 95 -12.83 -7.85 5.82
N ASN A 96 -11.88 -7.54 4.94
CA ASN A 96 -11.46 -6.16 4.70
C ASN A 96 -12.30 -5.46 3.63
N MET A 97 -12.70 -6.15 2.56
CA MET A 97 -13.42 -5.54 1.45
C MET A 97 -14.61 -4.68 1.90
N PRO A 98 -15.49 -5.12 2.82
CA PRO A 98 -16.65 -4.32 3.24
C PRO A 98 -16.30 -2.97 3.89
N VAL A 99 -15.08 -2.82 4.39
CA VAL A 99 -14.65 -1.60 5.10
C VAL A 99 -13.61 -0.77 4.34
N ILE A 100 -13.07 -1.31 3.22
CA ILE A 100 -12.09 -0.59 2.41
C ILE A 100 -12.52 -0.31 0.97
N ALA A 101 -13.60 -0.93 0.48
CA ALA A 101 -14.06 -0.79 -0.91
C ALA A 101 -15.37 -0.01 -1.01
N SER A 102 -15.64 0.52 -2.20
CA SER A 102 -16.91 1.19 -2.49
C SER A 102 -18.07 0.19 -2.63
N PRO A 103 -19.32 0.60 -2.35
CA PRO A 103 -20.48 -0.27 -2.51
C PRO A 103 -20.59 -0.88 -3.91
N SER A 104 -20.38 -0.10 -4.95
CA SER A 104 -20.45 -0.58 -6.33
C SER A 104 -19.39 -1.63 -6.66
N PHE A 105 -18.21 -1.54 -6.04
CA PHE A 105 -17.18 -2.55 -6.20
C PHE A 105 -17.50 -3.82 -5.41
N LEU A 106 -18.07 -3.68 -4.20
CA LEU A 106 -18.54 -4.80 -3.40
C LEU A 106 -19.62 -5.61 -4.13
N ASP A 107 -20.59 -4.95 -4.79
CA ASP A 107 -21.61 -5.63 -5.59
C ASP A 107 -21.00 -6.49 -6.70
N LYS A 108 -19.92 -6.04 -7.32
CA LYS A 108 -19.20 -6.82 -8.35
C LYS A 108 -18.42 -7.99 -7.75
N MET A 109 -17.86 -7.84 -6.56
CA MET A 109 -17.05 -8.88 -5.91
C MET A 109 -17.90 -9.95 -5.23
N LYS A 110 -19.07 -9.60 -4.73
CA LYS A 110 -19.95 -10.43 -3.92
C LYS A 110 -20.22 -11.84 -4.49
N PRO A 111 -20.47 -12.04 -5.80
CA PRO A 111 -20.74 -13.37 -6.34
C PRO A 111 -19.62 -14.40 -6.12
N ASN A 112 -18.36 -13.93 -5.99
CA ASN A 112 -17.18 -14.77 -5.81
C ASN A 112 -16.57 -14.70 -4.41
N ALA A 113 -17.17 -13.92 -3.50
CA ALA A 113 -16.73 -13.74 -2.13
C ALA A 113 -17.43 -14.74 -1.17
N LEU A 114 -16.94 -14.79 0.05
CA LEU A 114 -17.55 -15.51 1.17
C LEU A 114 -17.66 -17.03 0.93
N ASN A 115 -16.66 -17.61 0.26
CA ASN A 115 -16.58 -19.06 0.08
C ASN A 115 -15.65 -19.68 1.13
N PRO A 116 -16.17 -20.32 2.19
CA PRO A 116 -15.36 -20.90 3.26
C PRO A 116 -14.38 -21.98 2.79
N SER A 117 -14.66 -22.66 1.68
CA SER A 117 -13.74 -23.66 1.13
C SER A 117 -12.39 -23.09 0.68
N ASN A 118 -12.34 -21.78 0.46
CA ASN A 118 -11.12 -21.05 0.09
C ASN A 118 -10.31 -20.55 1.31
N TYR A 119 -10.85 -20.67 2.53
CA TYR A 119 -10.19 -20.20 3.74
C TYR A 119 -9.13 -21.21 4.18
N LYS A 120 -7.94 -21.01 3.67
CA LYS A 120 -6.77 -21.85 3.98
C LYS A 120 -5.69 -20.95 4.57
N GLY A 121 -5.34 -21.22 5.83
CA GLY A 121 -4.30 -20.46 6.54
C GLY A 121 -2.99 -20.42 5.77
N LEU A 122 -2.27 -19.33 5.90
CA LEU A 122 -0.93 -19.20 5.35
C LEU A 122 0.09 -19.82 6.28
N GLU A 123 0.98 -20.63 5.75
CA GLU A 123 2.14 -21.14 6.48
C GLU A 123 3.15 -20.00 6.70
N GLU A 124 3.80 -20.00 7.87
CA GLU A 124 4.73 -18.92 8.27
C GLU A 124 5.99 -18.81 7.40
N ASN A 125 6.36 -19.90 6.71
CA ASN A 125 7.48 -19.93 5.78
C ASN A 125 7.15 -19.39 4.38
N THR A 126 5.88 -19.12 4.08
CA THR A 126 5.49 -18.56 2.79
C THR A 126 5.94 -17.10 2.66
N GLY A 127 6.32 -16.71 1.43
CA GLY A 127 6.77 -15.34 1.18
C GLY A 127 5.71 -14.29 1.48
N ILE A 128 4.45 -14.57 1.13
CA ILE A 128 3.34 -13.64 1.41
C ILE A 128 3.14 -13.45 2.92
N PHE A 129 3.21 -14.51 3.72
CA PHE A 129 3.10 -14.40 5.17
C PHE A 129 4.25 -13.60 5.77
N LYS A 130 5.49 -13.87 5.32
CA LYS A 130 6.68 -13.12 5.76
C LYS A 130 6.61 -11.64 5.38
N LEU A 131 6.11 -11.30 4.19
CA LEU A 131 5.88 -9.91 3.78
C LEU A 131 4.84 -9.22 4.68
N MET A 132 3.73 -9.87 4.96
CA MET A 132 2.71 -9.34 5.87
C MET A 132 3.28 -9.13 7.28
N LYS A 133 4.03 -10.10 7.81
CA LYS A 133 4.69 -9.99 9.11
C LYS A 133 5.76 -8.88 9.11
N GLY A 134 6.55 -8.79 8.05
CA GLY A 134 7.55 -7.73 7.87
C GLY A 134 6.94 -6.34 7.80
N SER A 135 5.73 -6.20 7.24
CA SER A 135 5.03 -4.92 7.19
C SER A 135 4.64 -4.37 8.57
N LEU A 136 4.60 -5.21 9.61
CA LEU A 136 4.33 -4.75 10.98
C LEU A 136 5.45 -3.87 11.55
N THR A 137 6.65 -3.96 10.99
CA THR A 137 7.81 -3.12 11.36
C THR A 137 7.84 -1.78 10.62
N ALA A 138 6.85 -1.53 9.75
CA ALA A 138 6.80 -0.31 8.96
C ALA A 138 6.68 0.93 9.85
N ASN A 139 7.64 1.83 9.73
CA ASN A 139 7.59 3.13 10.39
C ASN A 139 6.97 4.17 9.44
N TRP A 140 5.84 4.74 9.85
CA TRP A 140 5.11 5.75 9.09
C TRP A 140 5.49 7.19 9.48
N ASP A 141 6.47 7.35 10.39
CA ASP A 141 6.98 8.66 10.81
C ASP A 141 8.04 9.17 9.82
N ILE A 142 7.58 9.44 8.59
CA ILE A 142 8.38 10.06 7.54
C ILE A 142 8.39 11.57 7.72
N ASP A 143 9.53 12.19 7.51
CA ASP A 143 9.60 13.64 7.36
C ASP A 143 9.18 14.06 5.95
N TRP A 144 7.86 14.15 5.76
CA TRP A 144 7.26 14.49 4.47
C TRP A 144 7.71 15.85 3.92
N SER A 145 8.18 16.76 4.79
CA SER A 145 8.68 18.09 4.38
C SER A 145 9.97 18.02 3.55
N LYS A 146 10.69 16.90 3.61
CA LYS A 146 11.90 16.64 2.84
C LYS A 146 11.66 16.10 1.43
N ILE A 147 10.42 15.77 1.11
CA ILE A 147 10.08 15.35 -0.26
C ILE A 147 10.05 16.59 -1.15
N GLU A 148 11.00 16.65 -2.07
CA GLU A 148 11.20 17.82 -2.96
C GLU A 148 10.58 17.62 -4.34
N VAL A 149 10.29 16.38 -4.74
CA VAL A 149 9.65 16.08 -6.03
C VAL A 149 8.16 16.43 -5.99
N PRO A 150 7.53 16.71 -7.14
CA PRO A 150 6.07 16.84 -7.21
C PRO A 150 5.38 15.58 -6.68
N VAL A 151 4.33 15.76 -5.88
CA VAL A 151 3.57 14.67 -5.27
C VAL A 151 2.11 14.74 -5.70
N LEU A 152 1.59 13.63 -6.24
CA LEU A 152 0.17 13.42 -6.46
C LEU A 152 -0.37 12.49 -5.39
N ILE A 153 -1.35 12.97 -4.61
CA ILE A 153 -2.05 12.19 -3.59
C ILE A 153 -3.44 11.82 -4.13
N MET A 154 -3.73 10.53 -4.18
CA MET A 154 -5.04 10.00 -4.52
C MET A 154 -5.68 9.35 -3.31
N THR A 155 -6.90 9.78 -2.95
CA THR A 155 -7.62 9.31 -1.75
C THR A 155 -9.01 8.83 -2.08
N GLY A 156 -9.36 7.60 -1.71
CA GLY A 156 -10.70 7.04 -1.82
C GLY A 156 -11.49 7.20 -0.53
N HIS A 157 -12.70 7.78 -0.60
CA HIS A 157 -13.50 8.12 0.58
C HIS A 157 -14.14 6.91 1.26
N HIS A 158 -14.31 5.79 0.55
CA HIS A 158 -14.85 4.56 1.12
C HIS A 158 -13.82 3.71 1.88
N ASP A 159 -12.53 4.10 1.89
CA ASP A 159 -11.54 3.50 2.79
C ASP A 159 -11.78 3.95 4.24
N LYS A 160 -12.52 3.13 4.98
CA LYS A 160 -12.87 3.40 6.40
C LYS A 160 -11.83 2.86 7.38
N VAL A 161 -10.83 2.13 6.89
CA VAL A 161 -9.79 1.52 7.73
C VAL A 161 -8.58 2.42 7.83
N PHE A 162 -8.03 2.83 6.70
CA PHE A 162 -6.74 3.54 6.65
C PHE A 162 -6.89 5.05 6.46
N ARG A 163 -8.02 5.53 5.93
CA ARG A 163 -8.26 6.95 5.72
C ARG A 163 -8.64 7.64 7.03
N ILE A 164 -7.77 8.53 7.50
CA ILE A 164 -8.04 9.50 8.57
C ILE A 164 -7.82 10.88 7.97
N ALA A 165 -8.90 11.59 7.67
CA ALA A 165 -8.85 12.85 6.91
C ALA A 165 -7.88 13.87 7.54
N ASN A 166 -7.97 14.09 8.85
CA ASN A 166 -7.08 15.02 9.55
C ASN A 166 -5.59 14.65 9.44
N ASP A 167 -5.23 13.36 9.48
CA ASP A 167 -3.84 12.92 9.31
C ASP A 167 -3.36 13.18 7.89
N ILE A 168 -4.21 12.89 6.89
CA ILE A 168 -3.92 13.15 5.48
C ILE A 168 -3.72 14.65 5.24
N ASP A 169 -4.59 15.49 5.78
CA ASP A 169 -4.51 16.94 5.63
C ASP A 169 -3.23 17.49 6.24
N GLN A 170 -2.87 17.08 7.45
CA GLN A 170 -1.66 17.53 8.12
C GLN A 170 -0.39 17.08 7.37
N ILE A 171 -0.36 15.84 6.90
CA ILE A 171 0.78 15.32 6.14
C ILE A 171 0.88 16.06 4.80
N ALA A 172 -0.21 16.18 4.05
CA ALA A 172 -0.21 16.87 2.76
C ALA A 172 0.23 18.34 2.89
N TYR A 173 -0.22 19.02 3.95
CA TYR A 173 0.18 20.40 4.23
C TYR A 173 1.68 20.55 4.51
N SER A 174 2.34 19.51 5.03
CA SER A 174 3.79 19.55 5.30
C SER A 174 4.67 19.43 4.05
N MET A 175 4.12 18.95 2.94
CA MET A 175 4.85 18.82 1.67
C MET A 175 4.82 20.11 0.86
N LYS A 176 5.85 20.36 0.05
CA LYS A 176 6.02 21.62 -0.69
C LYS A 176 5.23 21.70 -1.99
N ASN A 177 5.14 20.61 -2.74
CA ASN A 177 4.55 20.59 -4.09
C ASN A 177 3.58 19.40 -4.21
N VAL A 178 2.32 19.63 -3.85
CA VAL A 178 1.31 18.59 -3.72
C VAL A 178 0.08 18.93 -4.55
N GLN A 179 -0.36 17.95 -5.34
CA GLN A 179 -1.70 17.91 -5.92
C GLN A 179 -2.49 16.81 -5.23
N ARG A 180 -3.77 17.05 -4.96
CA ARG A 180 -4.67 16.08 -4.32
C ARG A 180 -5.85 15.77 -5.21
N LEU A 181 -6.18 14.50 -5.32
CA LEU A 181 -7.37 13.98 -5.98
C LEU A 181 -8.16 13.13 -4.97
N GLU A 182 -9.42 13.49 -4.80
CA GLU A 182 -10.34 12.84 -3.87
C GLU A 182 -11.42 12.10 -4.67
N PHE A 183 -11.55 10.79 -4.45
CA PHE A 183 -12.54 9.94 -5.10
C PHE A 183 -13.66 9.65 -4.11
N SER A 184 -14.79 10.34 -4.24
CA SER A 184 -15.93 10.24 -3.31
C SER A 184 -16.66 8.90 -3.39
N ASP A 185 -16.58 8.22 -4.53
CA ASP A 185 -17.27 6.97 -4.84
C ASP A 185 -16.31 5.77 -5.00
N CYS A 186 -15.11 5.87 -4.43
CA CYS A 186 -14.05 4.86 -4.47
C CYS A 186 -13.49 4.57 -3.08
N GLY A 187 -12.96 3.38 -2.88
CA GLY A 187 -12.31 2.97 -1.64
C GLY A 187 -10.80 2.90 -1.75
N HIS A 188 -10.21 1.92 -1.07
CA HIS A 188 -8.76 1.76 -0.93
C HIS A 188 -8.07 1.39 -2.24
N LEU A 189 -8.75 0.62 -3.09
CA LEU A 189 -8.16 0.01 -4.29
C LEU A 189 -8.49 0.82 -5.55
N ILE A 190 -8.19 2.13 -5.56
CA ILE A 190 -8.49 3.05 -6.66
C ILE A 190 -8.15 2.47 -8.04
N PRO A 191 -6.97 1.85 -8.28
CA PRO A 191 -6.64 1.28 -9.59
C PRO A 191 -7.56 0.14 -10.04
N LEU A 192 -8.18 -0.58 -9.10
CA LEU A 192 -9.11 -1.67 -9.38
C LEU A 192 -10.58 -1.21 -9.44
N GLU A 193 -10.93 -0.27 -8.59
CA GLU A 193 -12.29 0.26 -8.49
C GLU A 193 -12.61 1.24 -9.63
N LYS A 194 -11.63 2.07 -10.01
CA LYS A 194 -11.73 3.15 -10.99
C LYS A 194 -10.58 3.15 -12.01
N PRO A 195 -10.33 2.05 -12.74
CA PRO A 195 -9.12 1.91 -13.57
C PRO A 195 -9.01 2.97 -14.67
N LYS A 196 -10.13 3.41 -15.26
CA LYS A 196 -10.13 4.44 -16.32
C LYS A 196 -9.79 5.81 -15.76
N GLU A 197 -10.44 6.23 -14.68
CA GLU A 197 -10.17 7.50 -14.02
C GLU A 197 -8.75 7.56 -13.47
N PHE A 198 -8.31 6.46 -12.83
CA PHE A 198 -6.93 6.33 -12.38
C PHE A 198 -5.92 6.52 -13.51
N ALA A 199 -6.14 5.86 -14.66
CA ALA A 199 -5.23 5.97 -15.80
C ALA A 199 -5.19 7.39 -16.39
N ILE A 200 -6.33 8.09 -16.44
CA ILE A 200 -6.38 9.49 -16.90
C ILE A 200 -5.51 10.36 -16.01
N HIS A 201 -5.74 10.36 -14.70
CA HIS A 201 -4.99 11.21 -13.77
C HIS A 201 -3.51 10.81 -13.58
N LEU A 202 -3.15 9.58 -13.93
CA LEU A 202 -1.74 9.17 -13.91
C LEU A 202 -0.98 9.71 -15.13
N ASN A 203 -1.68 10.03 -16.24
CA ASN A 203 -1.07 10.53 -17.48
C ASN A 203 -1.06 12.08 -17.58
N GLU A 204 -1.74 12.76 -16.70
CA GLU A 204 -1.73 14.24 -16.57
C GLU A 204 -0.49 14.73 -15.82
#